data_99e72ce4004f09ba995dc592c880f2ed
#
_entry.id   99e72ce4004f09ba995dc592c880f2ed
#
_cell.length_a   1.000
_cell.length_b   1.000
_cell.length_c   1.000
_cell.angle_alpha   90.00
_cell.angle_beta   90.00
_cell.angle_gamma   90.00
#
_symmetry.space_group_name_H-M   'P 1'
#
loop_
_entity.id
_entity.type
_entity.pdbx_description
1 polymer ?
#
loop_
_entity_poly.entity_id
_entity_poly.type
_entity_poly.pdbx_seq_one_letter_code
_entity_poly.pdbx_strand_id
1 'polypeptide(L)'
;MTPASRARSLASAGVALVLFAVLGYLVTGDRAPLDTFDVEGKNLEDWADNSSFAIDVLQAIEVAFGTIGMTILTAGLVAALFLRRHRWAALVVAVVMVATSLATSGLKIWLGRDRPDWQGELGLLSSYSFPSGHASSSAAFACLLVMLLVLFVRRTNLRRIGIALAVAMWLVVCLDRVLLGRHFPTDVIAGTLLGVGTFLLVLAFIDPRPRSIAAKAEPLPEVYASQRRLAVILNPIKVEDVGQFRSIVASMAEESGWSQPTWQYTTVEDPGTGMAERAAVTGADLVMVCGGDGTVREVCAELAGTGIPVGIIPAGTGNLLARNLDIPLYLRAAIDVALNGQDRAIDLVDVGGDGIEDTHFMVMAGMGFDAAIMEGVNEDIKKKIGWVAYVISGLRSLMFPAVRVEIQVDDHEPTVHRARTVLVGNVGFLQAGMPLLPDAAIDDGVLDVVILHPRKFLSWIPLAVRVLRKSQTVDELIDRRTGARVRIKASADTPRQLDGDSIGVGRELWMECVHGRLLVRVPR
;
A
#
# COMPACT_ATOMS: atom_id res chain seq x y z
N MET A 1 3.05 -20.69 -3.33
CA MET A 1 1.85 -21.11 -2.57
C MET A 1 2.20 -22.27 -1.64
N THR A 2 1.71 -22.23 -0.40
CA THR A 2 1.83 -23.38 0.52
C THR A 2 0.92 -24.54 0.05
N PRO A 3 1.25 -25.81 0.34
CA PRO A 3 0.39 -26.95 -0.02
C PRO A 3 -1.05 -26.78 0.47
N ALA A 4 -1.25 -26.23 1.68
CA ALA A 4 -2.56 -25.98 2.25
C ALA A 4 -3.37 -24.89 1.50
N SER A 5 -2.71 -23.85 0.99
CA SER A 5 -3.40 -22.81 0.19
C SER A 5 -3.80 -23.34 -1.19
N ARG A 6 -2.96 -24.18 -1.80
CA ARG A 6 -3.25 -24.86 -3.06
C ARG A 6 -4.45 -25.82 -2.91
N ALA A 7 -4.46 -26.62 -1.86
CA ALA A 7 -5.57 -27.53 -1.59
C ALA A 7 -6.89 -26.78 -1.40
N ARG A 8 -6.89 -25.66 -0.68
CA ARG A 8 -8.09 -24.80 -0.53
C ARG A 8 -8.58 -24.26 -1.88
N SER A 9 -7.68 -23.72 -2.71
CA SER A 9 -8.06 -23.21 -4.03
C SER A 9 -8.65 -24.31 -4.91
N LEU A 10 -8.06 -25.50 -4.91
CA LEU A 10 -8.57 -26.66 -5.66
C LEU A 10 -9.95 -27.12 -5.14
N ALA A 11 -10.13 -27.19 -3.83
CA ALA A 11 -11.42 -27.56 -3.23
C ALA A 11 -12.51 -26.55 -3.59
N SER A 12 -12.23 -25.26 -3.47
CA SER A 12 -13.20 -24.20 -3.83
C SER A 12 -13.49 -24.17 -5.35
N ALA A 13 -12.48 -24.40 -6.20
CA ALA A 13 -12.68 -24.54 -7.64
C ALA A 13 -13.55 -25.75 -7.96
N GLY A 14 -13.27 -26.88 -7.30
CA GLY A 14 -14.07 -28.11 -7.41
C GLY A 14 -15.54 -27.89 -7.05
N VAL A 15 -15.82 -27.21 -5.95
CA VAL A 15 -17.19 -26.88 -5.54
C VAL A 15 -17.88 -26.02 -6.60
N ALA A 16 -17.25 -24.95 -7.09
CA ALA A 16 -17.83 -24.07 -8.10
C ALA A 16 -18.12 -24.81 -9.42
N LEU A 17 -17.20 -25.66 -9.87
CA LEU A 17 -17.35 -26.42 -11.12
C LEU A 17 -18.37 -27.57 -10.98
N VAL A 18 -18.47 -28.19 -9.81
CA VAL A 18 -19.52 -29.20 -9.54
C VAL A 18 -20.90 -28.53 -9.52
N LEU A 19 -21.05 -27.38 -8.86
CA LEU A 19 -22.30 -26.62 -8.90
C LEU A 19 -22.66 -26.19 -10.31
N PHE A 20 -21.68 -25.74 -11.11
CA PHE A 20 -21.87 -25.47 -12.55
C PHE A 20 -22.37 -26.70 -13.31
N ALA A 21 -21.73 -27.86 -13.11
CA ALA A 21 -22.11 -29.10 -13.81
C ALA A 21 -23.52 -29.57 -13.41
N VAL A 22 -23.85 -29.51 -12.12
CA VAL A 22 -25.19 -29.83 -11.62
C VAL A 22 -26.24 -28.90 -12.22
N LEU A 23 -25.98 -27.59 -12.24
CA LEU A 23 -26.89 -26.62 -12.84
C LEU A 23 -27.06 -26.87 -14.35
N GLY A 24 -25.97 -27.13 -15.07
CA GLY A 24 -26.01 -27.47 -16.49
C GLY A 24 -26.86 -28.74 -16.76
N TYR A 25 -26.68 -29.79 -15.95
CA TYR A 25 -27.47 -31.01 -16.07
C TYR A 25 -28.97 -30.78 -15.79
N LEU A 26 -29.31 -29.94 -14.81
CA LEU A 26 -30.71 -29.64 -14.49
C LEU A 26 -31.38 -28.80 -15.58
N VAL A 27 -30.66 -27.83 -16.14
CA VAL A 27 -31.18 -26.90 -17.15
C VAL A 27 -31.36 -27.58 -18.52
N THR A 28 -30.40 -28.43 -18.92
CA THR A 28 -30.50 -29.16 -20.22
C THR A 28 -31.51 -30.31 -20.19
N GLY A 29 -32.01 -30.68 -19.01
CA GLY A 29 -32.98 -31.76 -18.84
C GLY A 29 -34.43 -31.30 -18.64
N ASP A 30 -34.75 -30.03 -18.88
CA ASP A 30 -36.07 -29.40 -18.68
C ASP A 30 -36.75 -29.80 -17.37
N ARG A 31 -36.02 -29.63 -16.27
CA ARG A 31 -36.46 -30.09 -14.95
C ARG A 31 -36.96 -28.94 -14.08
N ALA A 32 -38.26 -28.93 -13.79
CA ALA A 32 -38.82 -28.09 -12.73
C ALA A 32 -38.04 -28.26 -11.41
N PRO A 33 -37.74 -27.22 -10.62
CA PRO A 33 -38.38 -25.87 -10.58
C PRO A 33 -37.59 -24.76 -11.34
N LEU A 34 -36.52 -25.07 -12.09
CA LEU A 34 -35.66 -24.05 -12.72
C LEU A 34 -36.37 -23.30 -13.85
N ASP A 35 -37.32 -23.95 -14.54
CA ASP A 35 -38.09 -23.32 -15.62
C ASP A 35 -38.90 -22.13 -15.09
N THR A 36 -39.52 -22.26 -13.89
CA THR A 36 -40.26 -21.16 -13.25
C THR A 36 -39.32 -20.00 -12.92
N PHE A 37 -38.13 -20.29 -12.42
CA PHE A 37 -37.13 -19.28 -12.12
C PHE A 37 -36.62 -18.55 -13.38
N ASP A 38 -36.44 -19.29 -14.47
CA ASP A 38 -36.01 -18.71 -15.74
C ASP A 38 -37.13 -17.85 -16.39
N VAL A 39 -38.39 -18.21 -16.23
CA VAL A 39 -39.54 -17.43 -16.70
C VAL A 39 -39.64 -16.08 -15.96
N GLU A 40 -39.24 -15.99 -14.69
CA GLU A 40 -39.17 -14.71 -13.98
C GLU A 40 -38.23 -13.69 -14.66
N GLY A 41 -37.29 -14.15 -15.45
CA GLY A 41 -36.41 -13.30 -16.27
C GLY A 41 -37.20 -12.44 -17.27
N LYS A 42 -38.34 -12.92 -17.77
CA LYS A 42 -39.22 -12.19 -18.66
C LYS A 42 -39.87 -10.96 -18.00
N ASN A 43 -40.32 -11.12 -16.77
CA ASN A 43 -40.90 -10.00 -16.01
C ASN A 43 -39.91 -8.85 -15.80
N LEU A 44 -38.63 -9.18 -15.67
CA LEU A 44 -37.55 -8.20 -15.52
C LEU A 44 -37.22 -7.50 -16.85
N GLU A 45 -37.28 -8.21 -17.96
CA GLU A 45 -37.12 -7.66 -19.30
C GLU A 45 -38.30 -6.75 -19.65
N ASP A 46 -39.55 -7.19 -19.48
CA ASP A 46 -40.75 -6.38 -19.67
C ASP A 46 -40.70 -5.06 -18.90
N TRP A 47 -40.10 -5.06 -17.69
CA TRP A 47 -39.91 -3.84 -16.91
C TRP A 47 -38.86 -2.90 -17.56
N ALA A 48 -37.76 -3.43 -18.07
CA ALA A 48 -36.67 -2.64 -18.70
C ALA A 48 -37.14 -2.04 -20.04
N ASP A 49 -37.95 -2.75 -20.79
CA ASP A 49 -38.43 -2.34 -22.11
C ASP A 49 -39.38 -1.11 -22.05
N ASN A 50 -39.92 -0.80 -20.90
CA ASN A 50 -40.75 0.40 -20.69
C ASN A 50 -39.95 1.72 -20.69
N SER A 51 -38.60 1.70 -20.79
CA SER A 51 -37.77 2.89 -20.76
C SER A 51 -36.68 2.86 -21.82
N SER A 52 -36.80 3.69 -22.86
CA SER A 52 -35.77 3.84 -23.89
C SER A 52 -34.40 4.19 -23.33
N PHE A 53 -34.35 5.05 -22.31
CA PHE A 53 -33.07 5.41 -21.64
C PHE A 53 -32.46 4.21 -20.92
N ALA A 54 -33.25 3.34 -20.29
CA ALA A 54 -32.73 2.13 -19.66
C ALA A 54 -32.11 1.20 -20.69
N ILE A 55 -32.77 1.02 -21.83
CA ILE A 55 -32.28 0.20 -22.93
C ILE A 55 -30.96 0.72 -23.48
N ASP A 56 -30.83 2.04 -23.72
CA ASP A 56 -29.58 2.66 -24.22
C ASP A 56 -28.42 2.41 -23.26
N VAL A 57 -28.67 2.54 -21.95
CA VAL A 57 -27.66 2.27 -20.91
C VAL A 57 -27.25 0.79 -20.89
N LEU A 58 -28.24 -0.12 -20.94
CA LEU A 58 -27.99 -1.56 -20.97
C LEU A 58 -27.22 -1.97 -22.23
N GLN A 59 -27.53 -1.43 -23.39
CA GLN A 59 -26.78 -1.68 -24.62
C GLN A 59 -25.33 -1.19 -24.54
N ALA A 60 -25.12 -0.01 -23.91
CA ALA A 60 -23.78 0.49 -23.69
C ALA A 60 -22.96 -0.46 -22.78
N ILE A 61 -23.60 -1.04 -21.74
CA ILE A 61 -22.99 -2.06 -20.87
C ILE A 61 -22.71 -3.33 -21.66
N GLU A 62 -23.65 -3.80 -22.48
CA GLU A 62 -23.48 -4.97 -23.37
C GLU A 62 -22.24 -4.83 -24.25
N VAL A 63 -22.06 -3.69 -24.90
CA VAL A 63 -20.90 -3.41 -25.76
C VAL A 63 -19.61 -3.31 -24.94
N ALA A 64 -19.63 -2.56 -23.83
CA ALA A 64 -18.47 -2.32 -22.99
C ALA A 64 -17.92 -3.62 -22.35
N PHE A 65 -18.79 -4.51 -21.93
CA PHE A 65 -18.43 -5.80 -21.31
C PHE A 65 -18.60 -7.00 -22.25
N GLY A 66 -18.83 -6.75 -23.53
CA GLY A 66 -18.81 -7.76 -24.59
C GLY A 66 -17.38 -8.27 -24.86
N THR A 67 -17.27 -9.23 -25.80
CA THR A 67 -15.99 -9.86 -26.10
C THR A 67 -14.88 -8.86 -26.44
N ILE A 68 -15.17 -7.84 -27.25
CA ILE A 68 -14.19 -6.82 -27.64
C ILE A 68 -13.81 -5.96 -26.44
N GLY A 69 -14.79 -5.42 -25.70
CA GLY A 69 -14.54 -4.58 -24.52
C GLY A 69 -13.73 -5.32 -23.46
N MET A 70 -14.10 -6.55 -23.12
CA MET A 70 -13.36 -7.37 -22.16
C MET A 70 -11.95 -7.71 -22.63
N THR A 71 -11.76 -7.90 -23.95
CA THR A 71 -10.42 -8.13 -24.52
C THR A 71 -9.54 -6.88 -24.36
N ILE A 72 -10.09 -5.71 -24.65
CA ILE A 72 -9.36 -4.44 -24.48
C ILE A 72 -9.01 -4.19 -23.00
N LEU A 73 -9.97 -4.37 -22.10
CA LEU A 73 -9.76 -4.22 -20.65
C LEU A 73 -8.69 -5.20 -20.14
N THR A 74 -8.78 -6.45 -20.56
CA THR A 74 -7.80 -7.48 -20.19
C THR A 74 -6.41 -7.17 -20.74
N ALA A 75 -6.31 -6.81 -22.02
CA ALA A 75 -5.03 -6.47 -22.65
C ALA A 75 -4.38 -5.24 -21.99
N GLY A 76 -5.17 -4.21 -21.70
CA GLY A 76 -4.71 -3.02 -20.97
C GLY A 76 -4.20 -3.36 -19.58
N LEU A 77 -4.92 -4.21 -18.83
CA LEU A 77 -4.53 -4.66 -17.49
C LEU A 77 -3.24 -5.51 -17.54
N VAL A 78 -3.14 -6.45 -18.49
CA VAL A 78 -1.94 -7.28 -18.70
C VAL A 78 -0.74 -6.39 -19.04
N ALA A 79 -0.90 -5.43 -19.97
CA ALA A 79 0.14 -4.50 -20.34
C ALA A 79 0.59 -3.64 -19.15
N ALA A 80 -0.35 -3.09 -18.38
CA ALA A 80 -0.05 -2.30 -17.20
C ALA A 80 0.75 -3.09 -16.14
N LEU A 81 0.36 -4.33 -15.89
CA LEU A 81 1.07 -5.22 -14.95
C LEU A 81 2.46 -5.60 -15.48
N PHE A 82 2.59 -5.86 -16.77
CA PHE A 82 3.85 -6.20 -17.41
C PHE A 82 4.84 -5.04 -17.38
N LEU A 83 4.40 -3.84 -17.71
CA LEU A 83 5.20 -2.60 -17.65
C LEU A 83 5.64 -2.30 -16.21
N ARG A 84 4.80 -2.62 -15.21
CA ARG A 84 5.14 -2.52 -13.79
C ARG A 84 5.97 -3.69 -13.25
N ARG A 85 6.49 -4.54 -14.13
CA ARG A 85 7.30 -5.73 -13.82
C ARG A 85 6.59 -6.83 -13.00
N HIS A 86 5.27 -6.80 -12.87
CA HIS A 86 4.47 -7.83 -12.21
C HIS A 86 4.13 -8.99 -13.15
N ARG A 87 5.14 -9.63 -13.75
CA ARG A 87 5.00 -10.60 -14.84
C ARG A 87 4.12 -11.81 -14.49
N TRP A 88 4.21 -12.32 -13.26
CA TRP A 88 3.39 -13.43 -12.81
C TRP A 88 1.92 -13.05 -12.63
N ALA A 89 1.63 -11.88 -12.10
CA ALA A 89 0.26 -11.38 -12.04
C ALA A 89 -0.32 -11.13 -13.44
N ALA A 90 0.47 -10.58 -14.37
CA ALA A 90 0.07 -10.43 -15.78
C ALA A 90 -0.24 -11.77 -16.44
N LEU A 91 0.59 -12.80 -16.20
CA LEU A 91 0.36 -14.16 -16.70
C LEU A 91 -0.94 -14.74 -16.15
N VAL A 92 -1.22 -14.61 -14.85
CA VAL A 92 -2.47 -15.10 -14.25
C VAL A 92 -3.67 -14.42 -14.88
N VAL A 93 -3.64 -13.09 -15.07
CA VAL A 93 -4.74 -12.35 -15.74
C VAL A 93 -4.97 -12.89 -17.14
N ALA A 94 -3.93 -13.03 -17.95
CA ALA A 94 -4.03 -13.53 -19.31
C ALA A 94 -4.59 -14.96 -19.35
N VAL A 95 -4.03 -15.88 -18.56
CA VAL A 95 -4.44 -17.29 -18.53
C VAL A 95 -5.88 -17.45 -18.05
N VAL A 96 -6.30 -16.76 -16.99
CA VAL A 96 -7.68 -16.84 -16.49
C VAL A 96 -8.67 -16.37 -17.54
N MET A 97 -8.44 -15.22 -18.15
CA MET A 97 -9.40 -14.67 -19.13
C MET A 97 -9.48 -15.50 -20.40
N VAL A 98 -8.34 -15.98 -20.92
CA VAL A 98 -8.31 -16.87 -22.09
C VAL A 98 -8.98 -18.20 -21.75
N ALA A 99 -8.65 -18.84 -20.64
CA ALA A 99 -9.24 -20.11 -20.22
C ALA A 99 -10.75 -19.99 -20.02
N THR A 100 -11.23 -18.91 -19.38
CA THR A 100 -12.66 -18.65 -19.20
C THR A 100 -13.37 -18.48 -20.55
N SER A 101 -12.78 -17.73 -21.48
CA SER A 101 -13.36 -17.52 -22.83
C SER A 101 -13.44 -18.82 -23.61
N LEU A 102 -12.38 -19.61 -23.63
CA LEU A 102 -12.35 -20.92 -24.33
C LEU A 102 -13.32 -21.91 -23.70
N ALA A 103 -13.35 -22.01 -22.37
CA ALA A 103 -14.29 -22.87 -21.66
C ALA A 103 -15.75 -22.50 -21.96
N THR A 104 -16.07 -21.21 -21.89
CA THR A 104 -17.42 -20.71 -22.19
C THR A 104 -17.83 -21.04 -23.63
N SER A 105 -16.95 -20.76 -24.61
CA SER A 105 -17.25 -20.99 -26.02
C SER A 105 -17.42 -22.49 -26.32
N GLY A 106 -16.55 -23.33 -25.78
CA GLY A 106 -16.64 -24.78 -25.92
C GLY A 106 -17.92 -25.37 -25.31
N LEU A 107 -18.27 -24.93 -24.10
CA LEU A 107 -19.47 -25.37 -23.38
C LEU A 107 -20.76 -24.91 -24.07
N LYS A 108 -20.79 -23.72 -24.67
CA LYS A 108 -21.92 -23.23 -25.45
C LYS A 108 -22.24 -24.18 -26.61
N ILE A 109 -21.21 -24.56 -27.35
CA ILE A 109 -21.36 -25.47 -28.50
C ILE A 109 -21.77 -26.87 -28.02
N TRP A 110 -21.21 -27.35 -26.93
CA TRP A 110 -21.45 -28.70 -26.40
C TRP A 110 -22.85 -28.87 -25.82
N LEU A 111 -23.36 -27.88 -25.07
CA LEU A 111 -24.65 -27.92 -24.37
C LEU A 111 -25.81 -27.47 -25.24
N GLY A 112 -25.58 -26.58 -26.20
CA GLY A 112 -26.52 -26.24 -27.27
C GLY A 112 -27.88 -25.66 -26.82
N ARG A 113 -27.94 -24.94 -25.64
CA ARG A 113 -29.19 -24.35 -25.14
C ARG A 113 -29.59 -23.14 -25.97
N ASP A 114 -30.84 -23.10 -26.44
CA ASP A 114 -31.38 -21.95 -27.14
C ASP A 114 -31.55 -20.75 -26.21
N ARG A 115 -31.66 -19.55 -26.78
CA ARG A 115 -31.88 -18.32 -26.03
C ARG A 115 -33.35 -18.13 -25.70
N PRO A 116 -33.68 -17.22 -24.74
CA PRO A 116 -35.04 -16.85 -24.45
C PRO A 116 -35.78 -16.36 -25.71
N ASP A 117 -37.02 -16.80 -25.92
CA ASP A 117 -37.87 -16.37 -27.04
C ASP A 117 -38.28 -14.89 -26.98
N TRP A 118 -38.16 -14.27 -25.79
CA TRP A 118 -38.45 -12.86 -25.54
C TRP A 118 -37.19 -11.95 -25.68
N GLN A 119 -36.17 -12.36 -26.42
CA GLN A 119 -35.13 -11.42 -26.82
C GLN A 119 -35.77 -10.27 -27.59
N GLY A 120 -35.65 -9.04 -27.04
CA GLY A 120 -36.23 -7.85 -27.68
C GLY A 120 -35.75 -7.68 -29.14
N GLU A 121 -36.48 -6.89 -29.95
CA GLU A 121 -36.29 -6.65 -31.39
C GLU A 121 -34.90 -6.09 -31.79
N LEU A 122 -34.03 -5.80 -30.82
CA LEU A 122 -32.71 -5.17 -30.93
C LEU A 122 -31.59 -6.06 -31.49
N GLY A 123 -31.96 -7.01 -32.37
CA GLY A 123 -31.02 -7.92 -33.03
C GLY A 123 -30.94 -9.27 -32.32
N LEU A 124 -31.52 -10.27 -32.93
CA LEU A 124 -31.49 -11.67 -32.50
C LEU A 124 -30.05 -12.19 -32.49
N LEU A 125 -29.55 -12.60 -31.32
CA LEU A 125 -28.26 -13.28 -31.22
C LEU A 125 -28.43 -14.76 -31.57
N SER A 126 -27.70 -15.23 -32.57
CA SER A 126 -27.79 -16.62 -33.09
C SER A 126 -26.92 -17.62 -32.29
N SER A 127 -26.14 -17.17 -31.31
CA SER A 127 -25.29 -18.06 -30.50
C SER A 127 -26.06 -18.67 -29.34
N TYR A 128 -25.70 -19.88 -28.91
CA TYR A 128 -26.31 -20.56 -27.76
C TYR A 128 -26.26 -19.73 -26.45
N SER A 129 -27.26 -19.97 -25.56
CA SER A 129 -27.41 -19.17 -24.36
C SER A 129 -26.51 -19.61 -23.20
N PHE A 130 -26.40 -20.91 -22.94
CA PHE A 130 -25.77 -21.47 -21.76
C PHE A 130 -24.30 -21.89 -21.99
N PRO A 131 -23.38 -21.51 -21.10
CA PRO A 131 -23.47 -20.51 -20.05
C PRO A 131 -23.31 -19.08 -20.59
N SER A 132 -23.72 -18.05 -19.80
CA SER A 132 -23.56 -16.66 -20.21
C SER A 132 -22.10 -16.24 -20.31
N GLY A 133 -21.68 -15.78 -21.49
CA GLY A 133 -20.29 -15.35 -21.74
C GLY A 133 -19.93 -14.03 -21.02
N HIS A 134 -20.86 -13.07 -20.96
CA HIS A 134 -20.67 -11.82 -20.22
C HIS A 134 -20.56 -12.07 -18.71
N ALA A 135 -21.40 -12.95 -18.16
CA ALA A 135 -21.34 -13.28 -16.75
C ALA A 135 -20.04 -14.01 -16.37
N SER A 136 -19.59 -14.97 -17.21
CA SER A 136 -18.34 -15.71 -16.93
C SER A 136 -17.11 -14.82 -17.01
N SER A 137 -16.99 -13.99 -18.05
CA SER A 137 -15.85 -13.09 -18.21
C SER A 137 -15.83 -11.97 -17.15
N SER A 138 -16.98 -11.36 -16.83
CA SER A 138 -17.05 -10.32 -15.80
C SER A 138 -16.79 -10.88 -14.39
N ALA A 139 -17.28 -12.09 -14.07
CA ALA A 139 -16.99 -12.75 -12.79
C ALA A 139 -15.50 -13.08 -12.64
N ALA A 140 -14.88 -13.67 -13.66
CA ALA A 140 -13.45 -13.95 -13.68
C ALA A 140 -12.63 -12.65 -13.54
N PHE A 141 -13.01 -11.60 -14.26
CA PHE A 141 -12.33 -10.30 -14.21
C PHE A 141 -12.50 -9.62 -12.84
N ALA A 142 -13.69 -9.68 -12.24
CA ALA A 142 -13.92 -9.18 -10.89
C ALA A 142 -13.05 -9.91 -9.85
N CYS A 143 -12.96 -11.24 -9.92
CA CYS A 143 -12.06 -12.03 -9.08
C CYS A 143 -10.59 -11.62 -9.26
N LEU A 144 -10.15 -11.38 -10.49
CA LEU A 144 -8.81 -10.87 -10.80
C LEU A 144 -8.57 -9.48 -10.20
N LEU A 145 -9.53 -8.55 -10.33
CA LEU A 145 -9.44 -7.24 -9.71
C LEU A 145 -9.34 -7.34 -8.18
N VAL A 146 -10.18 -8.16 -7.55
CA VAL A 146 -10.12 -8.40 -6.10
C VAL A 146 -8.75 -8.95 -5.69
N MET A 147 -8.23 -9.94 -6.41
CA MET A 147 -6.88 -10.48 -6.18
C MET A 147 -5.80 -9.38 -6.27
N LEU A 148 -5.81 -8.58 -7.33
CA LEU A 148 -4.83 -7.51 -7.52
C LEU A 148 -4.94 -6.42 -6.45
N LEU A 149 -6.16 -6.06 -6.05
CA LEU A 149 -6.40 -5.12 -4.96
C LEU A 149 -5.86 -5.63 -3.63
N VAL A 150 -6.02 -6.92 -3.35
CA VAL A 150 -5.48 -7.55 -2.14
C VAL A 150 -3.95 -7.60 -2.18
N LEU A 151 -3.36 -7.88 -3.35
CA LEU A 151 -1.90 -8.00 -3.50
C LEU A 151 -1.18 -6.64 -3.50
N PHE A 152 -1.76 -5.61 -4.13
CA PHE A 152 -1.03 -4.37 -4.43
C PHE A 152 -1.58 -3.13 -3.71
N VAL A 153 -2.82 -3.14 -3.20
CA VAL A 153 -3.40 -1.98 -2.52
C VAL A 153 -3.30 -2.15 -1.00
N ARG A 154 -2.37 -1.42 -0.40
CA ARG A 154 -2.09 -1.48 1.05
C ARG A 154 -3.13 -0.72 1.89
N ARG A 155 -3.72 0.36 1.38
CA ARG A 155 -4.73 1.17 2.10
C ARG A 155 -6.05 0.41 2.19
N THR A 156 -6.44 0.01 3.40
CA THR A 156 -7.64 -0.82 3.67
C THR A 156 -8.92 -0.21 3.11
N ASN A 157 -9.13 1.11 3.24
CA ASN A 157 -10.34 1.77 2.74
C ASN A 157 -10.39 1.76 1.21
N LEU A 158 -9.29 2.09 0.51
CA LEU A 158 -9.22 2.03 -0.95
C LEU A 158 -9.43 0.62 -1.46
N ARG A 159 -8.84 -0.37 -0.77
CA ARG A 159 -9.04 -1.78 -1.08
C ARG A 159 -10.49 -2.21 -0.93
N ARG A 160 -11.17 -1.83 0.17
CA ARG A 160 -12.60 -2.12 0.37
C ARG A 160 -13.48 -1.48 -0.70
N ILE A 161 -13.25 -0.20 -1.03
CA ILE A 161 -13.97 0.50 -2.09
C ILE A 161 -13.74 -0.19 -3.44
N GLY A 162 -12.48 -0.50 -3.78
CA GLY A 162 -12.16 -1.19 -5.03
C GLY A 162 -12.81 -2.57 -5.14
N ILE A 163 -12.85 -3.35 -4.05
CA ILE A 163 -13.56 -4.64 -4.00
C ILE A 163 -15.06 -4.44 -4.22
N ALA A 164 -15.67 -3.46 -3.54
CA ALA A 164 -17.09 -3.16 -3.71
C ALA A 164 -17.41 -2.77 -5.16
N LEU A 165 -16.57 -1.96 -5.80
CA LEU A 165 -16.73 -1.58 -7.20
C LEU A 165 -16.56 -2.77 -8.16
N ALA A 166 -15.62 -3.68 -7.91
CA ALA A 166 -15.44 -4.88 -8.72
C ALA A 166 -16.65 -5.82 -8.63
N VAL A 167 -17.21 -5.99 -7.42
CA VAL A 167 -18.43 -6.77 -7.21
C VAL A 167 -19.64 -6.09 -7.85
N ALA A 168 -19.77 -4.77 -7.68
CA ALA A 168 -20.87 -4.00 -8.29
C ALA A 168 -20.82 -4.09 -9.83
N MET A 169 -19.65 -3.96 -10.43
CA MET A 169 -19.45 -4.14 -11.88
C MET A 169 -19.97 -5.52 -12.34
N TRP A 170 -19.57 -6.60 -11.67
CA TRP A 170 -20.03 -7.95 -11.99
C TRP A 170 -21.54 -8.07 -11.86
N LEU A 171 -22.15 -7.57 -10.76
CA LEU A 171 -23.61 -7.61 -10.56
C LEU A 171 -24.36 -6.83 -11.64
N VAL A 172 -23.88 -5.65 -12.01
CA VAL A 172 -24.47 -4.82 -13.07
C VAL A 172 -24.46 -5.59 -14.41
N VAL A 173 -23.33 -6.23 -14.76
CA VAL A 173 -23.27 -7.03 -16.00
C VAL A 173 -24.20 -8.24 -15.93
N CYS A 174 -24.32 -8.90 -14.79
CA CYS A 174 -25.26 -10.02 -14.62
C CYS A 174 -26.72 -9.60 -14.79
N LEU A 175 -27.12 -8.49 -14.16
CA LEU A 175 -28.45 -7.93 -14.28
C LEU A 175 -28.77 -7.49 -15.70
N ASP A 176 -27.84 -6.82 -16.35
CA ASP A 176 -27.92 -6.39 -17.73
C ASP A 176 -28.28 -7.54 -18.68
N ARG A 177 -27.73 -8.73 -18.50
CA ARG A 177 -28.03 -9.90 -19.35
C ARG A 177 -29.45 -10.41 -19.23
N VAL A 178 -30.03 -10.30 -18.04
CA VAL A 178 -31.42 -10.69 -17.78
C VAL A 178 -32.37 -9.59 -18.25
N LEU A 179 -32.07 -8.33 -17.94
CA LEU A 179 -32.90 -7.16 -18.29
C LEU A 179 -33.02 -6.93 -19.81
N LEU A 180 -31.98 -7.30 -20.60
CA LEU A 180 -32.04 -7.27 -22.07
C LEU A 180 -32.64 -8.55 -22.68
N GLY A 181 -33.17 -9.49 -21.90
CA GLY A 181 -33.69 -10.76 -22.39
C GLY A 181 -32.65 -11.64 -23.11
N ARG A 182 -31.34 -11.34 -22.98
CA ARG A 182 -30.26 -12.04 -23.71
C ARG A 182 -29.96 -13.42 -23.16
N HIS A 183 -30.24 -13.65 -21.88
CA HIS A 183 -29.93 -14.87 -21.15
C HIS A 183 -30.97 -15.16 -20.08
N PHE A 184 -31.23 -16.42 -19.84
CA PHE A 184 -31.97 -16.87 -18.67
C PHE A 184 -31.17 -16.58 -17.37
N PRO A 185 -31.84 -16.32 -16.23
CA PRO A 185 -31.18 -16.17 -14.93
C PRO A 185 -30.21 -17.33 -14.61
N THR A 186 -30.57 -18.57 -14.95
CA THR A 186 -29.72 -19.76 -14.74
C THR A 186 -28.44 -19.72 -15.59
N ASP A 187 -28.49 -19.18 -16.84
CA ASP A 187 -27.30 -19.00 -17.67
C ASP A 187 -26.27 -18.06 -17.04
N VAL A 188 -26.76 -17.02 -16.38
CA VAL A 188 -25.95 -16.00 -15.69
C VAL A 188 -25.29 -16.58 -14.45
N ILE A 189 -26.04 -17.35 -13.65
CA ILE A 189 -25.49 -18.06 -12.48
C ILE A 189 -24.43 -19.06 -12.91
N ALA A 190 -24.72 -19.87 -13.95
CA ALA A 190 -23.75 -20.81 -14.50
C ALA A 190 -22.49 -20.13 -15.02
N GLY A 191 -22.64 -19.02 -15.75
CA GLY A 191 -21.51 -18.23 -16.21
C GLY A 191 -20.63 -17.74 -15.05
N THR A 192 -21.26 -17.23 -14.00
CA THR A 192 -20.55 -16.80 -12.78
C THR A 192 -19.77 -17.94 -12.13
N LEU A 193 -20.39 -19.09 -11.93
CA LEU A 193 -19.73 -20.27 -11.37
C LEU A 193 -18.54 -20.74 -12.23
N LEU A 194 -18.68 -20.70 -13.54
CA LEU A 194 -17.61 -21.04 -14.46
C LEU A 194 -16.44 -20.05 -14.36
N GLY A 195 -16.72 -18.74 -14.35
CA GLY A 195 -15.70 -17.70 -14.23
C GLY A 195 -14.92 -17.79 -12.91
N VAL A 196 -15.64 -17.93 -11.78
CA VAL A 196 -15.04 -18.11 -10.45
C VAL A 196 -14.25 -19.42 -10.38
N GLY A 197 -14.82 -20.52 -10.88
CA GLY A 197 -14.18 -21.82 -10.89
C GLY A 197 -12.86 -21.83 -11.69
N THR A 198 -12.86 -21.21 -12.87
CA THR A 198 -11.67 -21.07 -13.72
C THR A 198 -10.59 -20.22 -13.03
N PHE A 199 -10.96 -19.10 -12.45
CA PHE A 199 -10.05 -18.26 -11.68
C PHE A 199 -9.38 -19.04 -10.53
N LEU A 200 -10.15 -19.72 -9.70
CA LEU A 200 -9.63 -20.51 -8.58
C LEU A 200 -8.75 -21.68 -9.04
N LEU A 201 -9.13 -22.32 -10.14
CA LEU A 201 -8.36 -23.41 -10.74
C LEU A 201 -6.99 -22.91 -11.21
N VAL A 202 -6.92 -21.81 -11.93
CA VAL A 202 -5.65 -21.22 -12.39
C VAL A 202 -4.78 -20.80 -11.21
N LEU A 203 -5.36 -20.19 -10.17
CA LEU A 203 -4.62 -19.82 -8.94
C LEU A 203 -4.04 -21.03 -8.21
N ALA A 204 -4.62 -22.20 -8.31
CA ALA A 204 -4.06 -23.42 -7.71
C ALA A 204 -2.73 -23.83 -8.34
N PHE A 205 -2.48 -23.45 -9.60
CA PHE A 205 -1.27 -23.82 -10.35
C PHE A 205 -0.30 -22.67 -10.54
N ILE A 206 -0.77 -21.42 -10.64
CA ILE A 206 0.06 -20.25 -10.91
C ILE A 206 -0.04 -19.27 -9.74
N ASP A 207 1.07 -19.05 -9.05
CA ASP A 207 1.15 -18.06 -7.97
C ASP A 207 1.39 -16.65 -8.57
N PRO A 208 0.46 -15.69 -8.38
CA PRO A 208 0.60 -14.32 -8.90
C PRO A 208 1.66 -13.49 -8.18
N ARG A 209 2.13 -13.95 -7.01
CA ARG A 209 3.10 -13.22 -6.18
C ARG A 209 4.47 -13.19 -6.84
N PRO A 210 5.21 -12.07 -6.73
CA PRO A 210 6.59 -12.04 -7.20
C PRO A 210 7.41 -13.11 -6.46
N ARG A 211 8.14 -13.92 -7.21
CA ARG A 211 9.06 -14.90 -6.61
C ARG A 211 10.24 -14.15 -6.03
N SER A 212 10.45 -14.27 -4.74
CA SER A 212 11.65 -13.78 -4.08
C SER A 212 12.87 -14.53 -4.63
N ILE A 213 13.89 -13.79 -5.03
CA ILE A 213 15.20 -14.37 -5.42
C ILE A 213 15.81 -15.09 -4.21
N ALA A 214 15.54 -14.60 -3.00
CA ALA A 214 15.97 -15.23 -1.75
C ALA A 214 15.40 -16.64 -1.52
N ALA A 215 14.26 -16.98 -2.14
CA ALA A 215 13.71 -18.36 -2.06
C ALA A 215 14.56 -19.40 -2.82
N LYS A 216 15.58 -18.97 -3.57
CA LYS A 216 16.55 -19.84 -4.28
C LYS A 216 17.92 -19.89 -3.59
N ALA A 217 18.14 -19.08 -2.56
CA ALA A 217 19.35 -19.19 -1.78
C ALA A 217 19.31 -20.53 -1.04
N GLU A 218 20.35 -21.34 -1.22
CA GLU A 218 20.58 -22.52 -0.39
C GLU A 218 20.57 -22.07 1.07
N PRO A 219 19.87 -22.79 1.97
CA PRO A 219 19.96 -22.49 3.39
C PRO A 219 21.45 -22.56 3.78
N LEU A 220 21.96 -21.46 4.32
CA LEU A 220 23.29 -21.45 4.89
C LEU A 220 23.38 -22.60 5.91
N PRO A 221 24.51 -23.35 5.96
CA PRO A 221 24.68 -24.43 6.93
C PRO A 221 24.36 -23.90 8.32
N GLU A 222 23.51 -24.61 9.06
CA GLU A 222 23.19 -24.31 10.45
C GLU A 222 24.48 -24.26 11.26
N VAL A 223 24.99 -23.05 11.48
CA VAL A 223 26.03 -22.81 12.47
C VAL A 223 25.29 -22.95 13.82
N TYR A 224 25.72 -23.89 14.64
CA TYR A 224 25.20 -24.09 16.00
C TYR A 224 25.16 -22.73 16.71
N ALA A 225 23.95 -22.29 17.02
CA ALA A 225 23.67 -20.94 17.45
C ALA A 225 24.32 -20.70 18.83
N SER A 226 25.31 -19.83 18.90
CA SER A 226 25.46 -18.98 20.07
C SER A 226 24.09 -18.33 20.31
N GLN A 227 23.54 -18.39 21.53
CA GLN A 227 22.22 -17.84 21.84
C GLN A 227 22.18 -16.38 21.39
N ARG A 228 21.46 -16.06 20.31
CA ARG A 228 21.32 -14.70 19.80
C ARG A 228 20.60 -13.85 20.85
N ARG A 229 21.26 -12.83 21.35
CA ARG A 229 20.76 -11.96 22.41
C ARG A 229 19.87 -10.87 21.85
N LEU A 230 18.60 -10.89 22.29
CA LEU A 230 17.59 -9.88 21.94
C LEU A 230 17.40 -8.92 23.11
N ALA A 231 17.60 -7.61 22.87
CA ALA A 231 17.17 -6.55 23.79
C ALA A 231 15.92 -5.86 23.23
N VAL A 232 14.94 -5.58 24.10
CA VAL A 232 13.70 -4.90 23.72
C VAL A 232 13.58 -3.61 24.53
N ILE A 233 13.56 -2.50 23.84
CA ILE A 233 13.32 -1.15 24.38
C ILE A 233 11.86 -0.79 24.11
N LEU A 234 11.07 -0.64 25.16
CA LEU A 234 9.65 -0.42 25.09
C LEU A 234 9.24 0.91 25.70
N ASN A 235 8.50 1.71 24.93
CA ASN A 235 7.78 2.85 25.49
C ASN A 235 6.41 2.36 26.01
N PRO A 236 6.23 2.26 27.35
CA PRO A 236 5.05 1.62 27.94
C PRO A 236 3.76 2.42 27.71
N ILE A 237 3.85 3.73 27.45
CA ILE A 237 2.68 4.61 27.20
C ILE A 237 2.07 4.33 25.81
N LYS A 238 2.85 3.77 24.88
CA LYS A 238 2.43 3.52 23.50
C LYS A 238 1.84 2.14 23.28
N VAL A 239 1.76 1.30 24.30
CA VAL A 239 1.22 -0.07 24.25
C VAL A 239 0.08 -0.21 25.25
N GLU A 240 -1.08 -0.66 24.80
CA GLU A 240 -2.29 -0.82 25.65
C GLU A 240 -2.11 -1.86 26.76
N ASP A 241 -1.47 -2.99 26.43
CA ASP A 241 -1.18 -4.08 27.38
C ASP A 241 0.27 -4.54 27.23
N VAL A 242 1.11 -4.08 28.15
CA VAL A 242 2.54 -4.41 28.21
C VAL A 242 2.75 -5.91 28.47
N GLY A 243 1.88 -6.56 29.28
CA GLY A 243 1.98 -7.96 29.59
C GLY A 243 1.72 -8.83 28.36
N GLN A 244 0.66 -8.53 27.63
CA GLN A 244 0.33 -9.20 26.37
C GLN A 244 1.42 -8.97 25.30
N PHE A 245 1.92 -7.76 25.18
CA PHE A 245 3.01 -7.44 24.25
C PHE A 245 4.25 -8.29 24.55
N ARG A 246 4.67 -8.35 25.82
CA ARG A 246 5.81 -9.16 26.25
C ARG A 246 5.64 -10.64 25.91
N SER A 247 4.47 -11.19 26.16
CA SER A 247 4.17 -12.59 25.86
C SER A 247 4.27 -12.89 24.37
N ILE A 248 3.74 -11.98 23.52
CA ILE A 248 3.81 -12.13 22.06
C ILE A 248 5.25 -12.08 21.57
N VAL A 249 6.04 -11.11 22.02
CA VAL A 249 7.44 -10.97 21.59
C VAL A 249 8.27 -12.17 22.07
N ALA A 250 8.11 -12.60 23.33
CA ALA A 250 8.85 -13.75 23.87
C ALA A 250 8.55 -15.04 23.11
N SER A 251 7.28 -15.33 22.82
CA SER A 251 6.90 -16.51 22.03
C SER A 251 7.47 -16.47 20.61
N MET A 252 7.35 -15.34 19.92
CA MET A 252 7.87 -15.20 18.57
C MET A 252 9.41 -15.21 18.52
N ALA A 253 10.08 -14.69 19.54
CA ALA A 253 11.54 -14.72 19.65
C ALA A 253 12.02 -16.17 19.82
N GLU A 254 11.41 -16.95 20.71
CA GLU A 254 11.70 -18.35 20.93
C GLU A 254 11.50 -19.19 19.66
N GLU A 255 10.35 -18.99 18.97
CA GLU A 255 10.05 -19.65 17.69
C GLU A 255 11.06 -19.30 16.58
N SER A 256 11.70 -18.13 16.67
CA SER A 256 12.70 -17.63 15.72
C SER A 256 14.15 -17.93 16.15
N GLY A 257 14.35 -18.69 17.25
CA GLY A 257 15.68 -19.10 17.74
C GLY A 257 16.48 -18.00 18.44
N TRP A 258 15.80 -16.97 18.98
CA TRP A 258 16.39 -15.95 19.83
C TRP A 258 16.33 -16.35 21.30
N SER A 259 17.26 -15.84 22.13
CA SER A 259 17.18 -15.96 23.58
C SER A 259 15.98 -15.21 24.14
N GLN A 260 15.62 -15.50 25.39
CA GLN A 260 14.61 -14.71 26.09
C GLN A 260 14.97 -13.23 26.06
N PRO A 261 14.02 -12.33 25.67
CA PRO A 261 14.30 -10.93 25.51
C PRO A 261 14.70 -10.24 26.82
N THR A 262 15.72 -9.40 26.77
CA THR A 262 16.05 -8.46 27.85
C THR A 262 15.18 -7.22 27.69
N TRP A 263 14.38 -6.89 28.70
CA TRP A 263 13.40 -5.79 28.66
C TRP A 263 13.91 -4.53 29.31
N GLN A 264 13.78 -3.42 28.59
CA GLN A 264 14.08 -2.06 29.08
C GLN A 264 12.90 -1.14 28.75
N TYR A 265 12.58 -0.20 29.64
CA TYR A 265 11.41 0.67 29.50
C TYR A 265 11.87 2.12 29.45
N THR A 266 11.36 2.87 28.47
CA THR A 266 11.63 4.31 28.38
C THR A 266 10.91 5.09 29.48
N THR A 267 11.50 6.21 29.87
CA THR A 267 10.91 7.19 30.76
C THR A 267 10.82 8.55 30.04
N VAL A 268 10.31 9.56 30.73
CA VAL A 268 10.29 10.93 30.20
C VAL A 268 11.71 11.51 30.13
N GLU A 269 12.54 11.16 31.12
CA GLU A 269 13.94 11.61 31.24
C GLU A 269 14.90 10.87 30.31
N ASP A 270 14.61 9.61 30.01
CA ASP A 270 15.40 8.78 29.10
C ASP A 270 14.49 8.15 28.04
N PRO A 271 14.31 8.80 26.87
CA PRO A 271 13.43 8.34 25.79
C PRO A 271 13.98 7.13 25.03
N GLY A 272 15.18 6.63 25.37
CA GLY A 272 15.74 5.41 24.76
C GLY A 272 17.26 5.35 24.69
N THR A 273 17.96 6.46 24.82
CA THR A 273 19.42 6.57 24.65
C THR A 273 20.18 5.66 25.61
N GLY A 274 19.99 5.84 26.94
CA GLY A 274 20.70 5.01 27.93
C GLY A 274 20.31 3.52 27.91
N MET A 275 19.12 3.17 27.37
CA MET A 275 18.72 1.79 27.16
C MET A 275 19.45 1.18 25.98
N ALA A 276 19.60 1.94 24.88
CA ALA A 276 20.33 1.52 23.69
C ALA A 276 21.82 1.31 24.00
N GLU A 277 22.42 2.25 24.74
CA GLU A 277 23.80 2.11 25.25
C GLU A 277 23.98 0.82 26.07
N ARG A 278 23.09 0.58 27.05
CA ARG A 278 23.14 -0.66 27.86
C ARG A 278 22.98 -1.91 27.02
N ALA A 279 22.10 -1.90 26.03
CA ALA A 279 21.92 -3.02 25.12
C ALA A 279 23.19 -3.29 24.30
N ALA A 280 23.85 -2.25 23.81
CA ALA A 280 25.10 -2.37 23.08
C ALA A 280 26.23 -2.90 23.97
N VAL A 281 26.43 -2.34 25.17
CA VAL A 281 27.46 -2.76 26.14
C VAL A 281 27.24 -4.23 26.59
N THR A 282 26.00 -4.66 26.76
CA THR A 282 25.70 -6.06 27.13
C THR A 282 25.80 -7.03 25.95
N GLY A 283 26.12 -6.55 24.77
CA GLY A 283 26.36 -7.33 23.56
C GLY A 283 25.08 -7.93 22.98
N ALA A 284 24.04 -7.13 22.82
CA ALA A 284 22.84 -7.53 22.09
C ALA A 284 23.19 -7.75 20.61
N ASP A 285 22.65 -8.85 20.02
CA ASP A 285 22.78 -9.15 18.60
C ASP A 285 21.66 -8.49 17.78
N LEU A 286 20.59 -8.02 18.46
CA LEU A 286 19.46 -7.28 17.90
C LEU A 286 18.86 -6.41 19.00
N VAL A 287 18.60 -5.15 18.70
CA VAL A 287 17.79 -4.26 19.55
C VAL A 287 16.43 -4.03 18.87
N MET A 288 15.36 -4.41 19.55
CA MET A 288 13.99 -4.16 19.09
C MET A 288 13.45 -2.94 19.83
N VAL A 289 13.05 -1.90 19.10
CA VAL A 289 12.45 -0.68 19.69
C VAL A 289 10.96 -0.62 19.39
N CYS A 290 10.15 -0.49 20.45
CA CYS A 290 8.70 -0.29 20.35
C CYS A 290 8.35 1.09 20.90
N GLY A 291 8.02 2.04 20.01
CA GLY A 291 7.76 3.43 20.38
C GLY A 291 7.24 4.27 19.24
N GLY A 292 7.14 5.59 19.48
CA GLY A 292 6.91 6.60 18.46
C GLY A 292 8.21 7.06 17.80
N ASP A 293 8.09 8.00 16.85
CA ASP A 293 9.21 8.49 16.04
C ASP A 293 10.38 9.01 16.91
N GLY A 294 10.10 9.74 17.98
CA GLY A 294 11.12 10.23 18.90
C GLY A 294 11.89 9.11 19.60
N THR A 295 11.21 8.09 20.17
CA THR A 295 11.88 6.93 20.79
C THR A 295 12.72 6.17 19.76
N VAL A 296 12.21 5.96 18.56
CA VAL A 296 12.93 5.29 17.47
C VAL A 296 14.17 6.09 17.10
N ARG A 297 14.07 7.42 17.00
CA ARG A 297 15.19 8.30 16.68
C ARG A 297 16.32 8.19 17.71
N GLU A 298 16.01 8.29 18.99
CA GLU A 298 17.01 8.22 20.07
C GLU A 298 17.74 6.86 20.10
N VAL A 299 16.98 5.76 19.98
CA VAL A 299 17.59 4.41 19.96
C VAL A 299 18.45 4.20 18.72
N CYS A 300 17.98 4.65 17.56
CA CYS A 300 18.73 4.53 16.30
C CYS A 300 20.01 5.38 16.30
N ALA A 301 19.95 6.59 16.84
CA ALA A 301 21.09 7.48 16.97
C ALA A 301 22.20 6.84 17.83
N GLU A 302 21.84 6.28 18.99
CA GLU A 302 22.79 5.65 19.90
C GLU A 302 23.43 4.37 19.33
N LEU A 303 22.65 3.59 18.56
CA LEU A 303 23.14 2.35 17.95
C LEU A 303 23.89 2.57 16.63
N ALA A 304 23.94 3.79 16.14
CA ALA A 304 24.62 4.14 14.90
C ALA A 304 26.11 3.81 14.95
N GLY A 305 26.62 3.06 13.98
CA GLY A 305 28.03 2.63 13.91
C GLY A 305 28.42 1.51 14.86
N THR A 306 27.52 0.99 15.69
CA THR A 306 27.78 -0.18 16.54
C THR A 306 27.77 -1.50 15.78
N GLY A 307 27.14 -1.54 14.60
CA GLY A 307 26.91 -2.76 13.83
C GLY A 307 25.74 -3.61 14.36
N ILE A 308 25.03 -3.17 15.41
CA ILE A 308 23.87 -3.86 15.96
C ILE A 308 22.63 -3.45 15.17
N PRO A 309 21.90 -4.39 14.54
CA PRO A 309 20.70 -4.07 13.82
C PRO A 309 19.54 -3.63 14.75
N VAL A 310 18.74 -2.68 14.28
CA VAL A 310 17.55 -2.20 14.98
C VAL A 310 16.29 -2.75 14.31
N GLY A 311 15.46 -3.45 15.08
CA GLY A 311 14.12 -3.87 14.70
C GLY A 311 13.09 -2.86 15.18
N ILE A 312 12.29 -2.28 14.30
CA ILE A 312 11.33 -1.22 14.62
C ILE A 312 9.91 -1.80 14.75
N ILE A 313 9.30 -1.59 15.91
CA ILE A 313 7.88 -1.87 16.17
C ILE A 313 7.14 -0.54 16.25
N PRO A 314 6.44 -0.12 15.18
CA PRO A 314 5.82 1.19 15.11
C PRO A 314 4.61 1.30 16.03
N ALA A 315 4.70 2.10 17.07
CA ALA A 315 3.64 2.35 18.05
C ALA A 315 3.24 3.84 18.14
N GLY A 316 3.80 4.70 17.30
CA GLY A 316 3.48 6.12 17.19
C GLY A 316 2.34 6.41 16.20
N THR A 317 2.01 7.71 16.07
CA THR A 317 1.02 8.19 15.09
C THR A 317 1.64 8.37 13.70
N GLY A 318 2.86 8.90 13.61
CA GLY A 318 3.59 9.17 12.37
C GLY A 318 4.23 7.90 11.80
N ASN A 319 5.10 7.27 12.59
CA ASN A 319 5.90 6.10 12.24
C ASN A 319 6.62 6.31 10.89
N LEU A 320 7.30 7.46 10.77
CA LEU A 320 7.85 7.95 9.50
C LEU A 320 8.91 7.02 8.96
N LEU A 321 9.88 6.65 9.78
CA LEU A 321 10.95 5.73 9.39
C LEU A 321 10.41 4.36 9.00
N ALA A 322 9.51 3.79 9.80
CA ALA A 322 8.91 2.49 9.52
C ALA A 322 8.15 2.48 8.19
N ARG A 323 7.45 3.57 7.86
CA ARG A 323 6.71 3.71 6.59
C ARG A 323 7.64 3.80 5.38
N ASN A 324 8.75 4.52 5.49
CA ASN A 324 9.74 4.65 4.41
C ASN A 324 10.53 3.36 4.17
N LEU A 325 10.70 2.55 5.21
CA LEU A 325 11.35 1.23 5.13
C LEU A 325 10.36 0.08 4.85
N ASP A 326 9.10 0.39 4.54
CA ASP A 326 8.06 -0.62 4.27
C ASP A 326 7.79 -1.59 5.45
N ILE A 327 8.17 -1.21 6.67
CA ILE A 327 7.90 -2.00 7.88
C ILE A 327 6.39 -1.99 8.16
N PRO A 328 5.76 -3.16 8.34
CA PRO A 328 4.33 -3.26 8.61
C PRO A 328 3.94 -2.51 9.89
N LEU A 329 2.79 -1.81 9.88
CA LEU A 329 2.25 -1.15 11.08
C LEU A 329 1.45 -2.09 11.98
N TYR A 330 1.22 -3.31 11.55
CA TYR A 330 0.56 -4.35 12.35
C TYR A 330 1.57 -5.04 13.24
N LEU A 331 1.30 -5.09 14.54
CA LEU A 331 2.21 -5.51 15.60
C LEU A 331 2.96 -6.82 15.30
N ARG A 332 2.24 -7.91 15.06
CA ARG A 332 2.85 -9.22 14.83
C ARG A 332 3.72 -9.27 13.57
N ALA A 333 3.30 -8.57 12.52
CA ALA A 333 4.08 -8.50 11.30
C ALA A 333 5.35 -7.65 11.46
N ALA A 334 5.30 -6.58 12.27
CA ALA A 334 6.48 -5.80 12.61
C ALA A 334 7.48 -6.59 13.47
N ILE A 335 6.99 -7.36 14.45
CA ILE A 335 7.82 -8.26 15.25
C ILE A 335 8.47 -9.32 14.36
N ASP A 336 7.73 -9.92 13.43
CA ASP A 336 8.29 -10.89 12.48
C ASP A 336 9.40 -10.28 11.61
N VAL A 337 9.21 -9.07 11.10
CA VAL A 337 10.26 -8.34 10.36
C VAL A 337 11.47 -8.08 11.25
N ALA A 338 11.28 -7.66 12.49
CA ALA A 338 12.39 -7.41 13.42
C ALA A 338 13.20 -8.68 13.71
N LEU A 339 12.54 -9.83 13.90
CA LEU A 339 13.20 -11.10 14.23
C LEU A 339 13.79 -11.82 13.00
N ASN A 340 13.06 -11.80 11.87
CA ASN A 340 13.32 -12.64 10.70
C ASN A 340 13.60 -11.86 9.41
N GLY A 341 13.61 -10.53 9.46
CA GLY A 341 13.88 -9.65 8.33
C GLY A 341 15.32 -9.73 7.83
N GLN A 342 15.66 -8.83 6.92
CA GLN A 342 17.03 -8.64 6.44
C GLN A 342 17.61 -7.31 6.97
N ASP A 343 18.92 -7.27 7.17
CA ASP A 343 19.60 -6.03 7.56
C ASP A 343 19.79 -5.13 6.34
N ARG A 344 19.45 -3.87 6.50
CA ARG A 344 19.71 -2.81 5.53
C ARG A 344 20.49 -1.70 6.21
N ALA A 345 21.64 -1.33 5.65
CA ALA A 345 22.36 -0.15 6.06
C ALA A 345 21.62 1.08 5.52
N ILE A 346 21.34 2.02 6.40
CA ILE A 346 20.70 3.29 6.06
C ILE A 346 21.52 4.45 6.56
N ASP A 347 21.29 5.62 5.98
CA ASP A 347 21.99 6.84 6.33
C ASP A 347 21.46 7.42 7.64
N LEU A 348 22.33 8.03 8.38
CA LEU A 348 22.02 8.86 9.55
C LEU A 348 22.47 10.28 9.25
N VAL A 349 21.69 11.25 9.66
CA VAL A 349 22.02 12.66 9.43
C VAL A 349 22.34 13.34 10.72
N ASP A 350 23.58 13.80 10.86
CA ASP A 350 24.02 14.63 11.96
C ASP A 350 23.45 16.04 11.77
N VAL A 351 22.91 16.62 12.81
CA VAL A 351 22.27 17.95 12.76
C VAL A 351 22.57 18.77 14.02
N GLY A 352 22.88 20.03 13.81
CA GLY A 352 23.03 21.01 14.87
C GLY A 352 22.61 22.40 14.41
N GLY A 353 22.70 23.35 15.32
CA GLY A 353 22.32 24.74 15.04
C GLY A 353 22.31 25.61 16.27
N ASP A 354 21.91 26.86 16.11
CA ASP A 354 21.83 27.80 17.24
C ASP A 354 20.76 27.38 18.28
N GLY A 355 21.17 27.20 19.52
CA GLY A 355 20.29 26.87 20.65
C GLY A 355 19.75 25.43 20.66
N ILE A 356 20.35 24.53 19.89
CA ILE A 356 20.11 23.09 19.97
C ILE A 356 21.43 22.35 20.18
N GLU A 357 21.40 21.29 20.97
CA GLU A 357 22.51 20.35 21.07
C GLU A 357 22.60 19.52 19.77
N ASP A 358 23.81 19.06 19.43
CA ASP A 358 24.03 18.19 18.28
C ASP A 358 23.21 16.91 18.45
N THR A 359 22.42 16.59 17.45
CA THR A 359 21.49 15.46 17.45
C THR A 359 21.44 14.84 16.05
N HIS A 360 20.50 13.92 15.83
CA HIS A 360 20.39 13.18 14.57
C HIS A 360 18.97 13.13 14.06
N PHE A 361 18.81 12.90 12.75
CA PHE A 361 17.55 12.51 12.16
C PHE A 361 17.75 11.46 11.05
N MET A 362 16.69 10.74 10.69
CA MET A 362 16.75 9.70 9.65
C MET A 362 15.80 9.97 8.49
N VAL A 363 14.78 10.80 8.70
CA VAL A 363 13.72 11.01 7.72
C VAL A 363 13.80 12.41 7.13
N MET A 364 13.66 13.44 7.95
CA MET A 364 13.61 14.83 7.48
C MET A 364 13.88 15.86 8.56
N ALA A 365 14.46 16.99 8.13
CA ALA A 365 14.52 18.23 8.88
C ALA A 365 13.78 19.33 8.15
N GLY A 366 13.24 20.30 8.88
CA GLY A 366 12.53 21.44 8.28
C GLY A 366 12.75 22.74 9.03
N MET A 367 12.74 23.86 8.30
CA MET A 367 12.76 25.20 8.84
C MET A 367 11.61 26.01 8.24
N GLY A 368 10.78 26.64 9.07
CA GLY A 368 9.66 27.47 8.68
C GLY A 368 8.31 26.81 8.88
N PHE A 369 7.48 26.88 7.88
CA PHE A 369 6.08 26.48 7.87
C PHE A 369 5.78 25.05 8.39
N ASP A 370 6.59 24.09 8.02
CA ASP A 370 6.39 22.68 8.37
C ASP A 370 6.45 22.45 9.90
N ALA A 371 7.41 23.08 10.56
CA ALA A 371 7.54 23.04 12.02
C ALA A 371 6.33 23.68 12.73
N ALA A 372 5.79 24.79 12.18
CA ALA A 372 4.62 25.46 12.74
C ALA A 372 3.33 24.63 12.63
N ILE A 373 3.20 23.75 11.61
CA ILE A 373 2.08 22.82 11.53
C ILE A 373 2.11 21.81 12.67
N MET A 374 3.30 21.35 13.02
CA MET A 374 3.46 20.33 14.06
C MET A 374 3.11 20.86 15.46
N GLU A 375 3.43 22.13 15.76
CA GLU A 375 3.09 22.77 17.03
C GLU A 375 1.58 23.07 17.19
N GLY A 376 0.88 23.38 16.10
CA GLY A 376 -0.50 23.89 16.14
C GLY A 376 -1.62 22.85 16.18
N VAL A 377 -1.33 21.57 16.11
CA VAL A 377 -2.36 20.51 16.05
C VAL A 377 -2.56 19.83 17.40
N ASN A 378 -3.64 20.20 18.11
CA ASN A 378 -4.07 19.54 19.34
C ASN A 378 -4.35 18.04 19.09
N GLU A 379 -3.81 17.15 19.93
CA GLU A 379 -3.92 15.69 19.78
C GLU A 379 -5.38 15.17 19.74
N ASP A 380 -6.29 15.85 20.44
CA ASP A 380 -7.71 15.49 20.44
C ASP A 380 -8.43 15.76 19.11
N ILE A 381 -7.94 16.73 18.34
CA ILE A 381 -8.45 17.05 17.00
C ILE A 381 -7.91 16.05 15.98
N LYS A 382 -6.67 15.57 16.14
CA LYS A 382 -6.07 14.53 15.29
C LYS A 382 -6.89 13.24 15.27
N LYS A 383 -7.47 12.86 16.42
CA LYS A 383 -8.26 11.61 16.54
C LYS A 383 -9.65 11.68 15.91
N LYS A 384 -10.28 12.88 15.84
CA LYS A 384 -11.68 13.03 15.38
C LYS A 384 -11.85 13.38 13.91
N ILE A 385 -10.93 14.12 13.30
CA ILE A 385 -11.11 14.73 11.97
C ILE A 385 -10.12 14.18 10.91
N GLY A 386 -9.15 13.36 11.31
CA GLY A 386 -8.21 12.69 10.37
C GLY A 386 -7.46 13.68 9.45
N TRP A 387 -7.36 13.37 8.16
CA TRP A 387 -6.62 14.17 7.17
C TRP A 387 -7.13 15.61 6.99
N VAL A 388 -8.41 15.88 7.31
CA VAL A 388 -9.01 17.23 7.23
C VAL A 388 -8.36 18.20 8.23
N ALA A 389 -7.93 17.71 9.41
CA ALA A 389 -7.20 18.53 10.37
C ALA A 389 -5.85 18.99 9.79
N TYR A 390 -5.16 18.15 9.01
CA TYR A 390 -3.92 18.52 8.33
C TYR A 390 -4.15 19.56 7.23
N VAL A 391 -5.25 19.46 6.49
CA VAL A 391 -5.63 20.45 5.47
C VAL A 391 -5.94 21.81 6.13
N ILE A 392 -6.67 21.82 7.24
CA ILE A 392 -7.02 23.07 7.96
C ILE A 392 -5.78 23.69 8.62
N SER A 393 -4.91 22.87 9.23
CA SER A 393 -3.63 23.36 9.77
C SER A 393 -2.73 23.87 8.64
N GLY A 394 -2.64 23.17 7.53
CA GLY A 394 -1.96 23.63 6.32
C GLY A 394 -2.51 24.97 5.82
N LEU A 395 -3.82 25.16 5.81
CA LEU A 395 -4.47 26.41 5.43
C LEU A 395 -4.19 27.58 6.40
N ARG A 396 -4.18 27.33 7.71
CA ARG A 396 -3.83 28.34 8.73
C ARG A 396 -2.36 28.75 8.63
N SER A 397 -1.48 27.83 8.36
CA SER A 397 -0.03 28.04 8.28
C SER A 397 0.39 28.74 6.98
N LEU A 398 -0.49 28.86 5.96
CA LEU A 398 -0.30 29.72 4.79
C LEU A 398 -0.12 31.21 5.11
N MET A 399 -0.46 31.62 6.33
CA MET A 399 -0.28 32.97 6.83
C MET A 399 1.14 33.23 7.38
N PHE A 400 2.02 32.22 7.45
CA PHE A 400 3.39 32.38 7.92
C PHE A 400 4.19 33.30 6.95
N PRO A 401 4.89 34.32 7.46
CA PRO A 401 5.61 35.24 6.58
C PRO A 401 6.79 34.54 5.89
N ALA A 402 7.04 34.88 4.63
CA ALA A 402 8.22 34.39 3.94
C ALA A 402 9.47 35.04 4.52
N VAL A 403 10.44 34.23 4.93
CA VAL A 403 11.72 34.64 5.51
C VAL A 403 12.81 34.59 4.44
N ARG A 404 13.80 35.47 4.51
CA ARG A 404 15.00 35.38 3.70
C ARG A 404 15.89 34.30 4.29
N VAL A 405 16.21 33.27 3.49
CA VAL A 405 17.08 32.16 3.88
C VAL A 405 18.28 32.07 2.96
N GLU A 406 19.44 31.81 3.52
CA GLU A 406 20.67 31.50 2.83
C GLU A 406 20.87 29.97 2.94
N ILE A 407 21.11 29.32 1.81
CA ILE A 407 21.24 27.85 1.74
C ILE A 407 22.57 27.55 1.03
N GLN A 408 23.40 26.80 1.72
CA GLN A 408 24.64 26.25 1.20
C GLN A 408 24.52 24.72 1.15
N VAL A 409 24.88 24.12 0.02
CA VAL A 409 24.90 22.68 -0.21
C VAL A 409 26.34 22.30 -0.57
N ASP A 410 26.96 21.41 0.19
CA ASP A 410 28.36 21.04 0.09
C ASP A 410 29.28 22.27 0.07
N ASP A 411 30.27 22.29 -0.79
CA ASP A 411 31.24 23.39 -0.93
C ASP A 411 30.80 24.43 -1.98
N HIS A 412 29.51 24.41 -2.41
CA HIS A 412 29.01 25.38 -3.37
C HIS A 412 28.77 26.76 -2.71
N GLU A 413 28.80 27.81 -3.52
CA GLU A 413 28.49 29.17 -3.07
C GLU A 413 27.07 29.23 -2.45
N PRO A 414 26.91 29.87 -1.30
CA PRO A 414 25.61 30.07 -0.67
C PRO A 414 24.64 30.81 -1.59
N THR A 415 23.40 30.35 -1.61
CA THR A 415 22.33 31.00 -2.40
C THR A 415 21.26 31.55 -1.50
N VAL A 416 20.74 32.73 -1.85
CA VAL A 416 19.76 33.44 -1.05
C VAL A 416 18.38 33.31 -1.68
N HIS A 417 17.42 32.83 -0.89
CA HIS A 417 16.05 32.63 -1.29
C HIS A 417 15.08 33.35 -0.36
N ARG A 418 13.89 33.66 -0.84
CA ARG A 418 12.78 34.07 0.00
C ARG A 418 11.79 32.92 0.11
N ALA A 419 11.88 32.14 1.17
CA ALA A 419 11.13 30.93 1.34
C ALA A 419 10.15 31.02 2.52
N ARG A 420 9.06 30.24 2.46
CA ARG A 420 8.18 30.00 3.62
C ARG A 420 8.58 28.73 4.35
N THR A 421 9.18 27.81 3.64
CA THR A 421 9.63 26.53 4.16
C THR A 421 10.85 26.06 3.39
N VAL A 422 11.83 25.55 4.12
CA VAL A 422 12.93 24.76 3.59
C VAL A 422 12.81 23.38 4.24
N LEU A 423 12.76 22.32 3.41
CA LEU A 423 12.75 20.94 3.84
C LEU A 423 14.04 20.27 3.36
N VAL A 424 14.64 19.49 4.24
CA VAL A 424 15.79 18.64 3.92
C VAL A 424 15.38 17.21 4.24
N GLY A 425 15.31 16.39 3.23
CA GLY A 425 14.86 15.00 3.35
C GLY A 425 15.98 14.01 3.06
N ASN A 426 15.96 12.93 3.81
CA ASN A 426 16.76 11.72 3.61
C ASN A 426 15.89 10.58 3.04
N VAL A 427 14.59 10.85 2.80
CA VAL A 427 13.61 9.87 2.31
C VAL A 427 12.60 10.50 1.38
N GLY A 428 12.00 9.66 0.52
CA GLY A 428 11.05 10.11 -0.51
C GLY A 428 9.66 10.49 -0.01
N PHE A 429 9.21 9.93 1.13
CA PHE A 429 7.84 10.07 1.59
C PHE A 429 7.76 10.73 2.96
N LEU A 430 7.00 11.80 3.03
CA LEU A 430 6.66 12.50 4.27
C LEU A 430 5.43 11.88 4.96
N GLN A 431 4.92 12.56 6.01
CA GLN A 431 3.72 12.13 6.73
C GLN A 431 2.55 11.79 5.80
N ALA A 432 1.78 10.77 6.17
CA ALA A 432 0.64 10.24 5.42
C ALA A 432 0.97 9.66 4.03
N GLY A 433 2.26 9.35 3.75
CA GLY A 433 2.69 8.78 2.45
C GLY A 433 2.66 9.78 1.31
N MET A 434 2.83 11.07 1.62
CA MET A 434 2.91 12.14 0.64
C MET A 434 4.28 12.11 -0.04
N PRO A 435 4.39 11.88 -1.35
CA PRO A 435 5.66 11.91 -2.06
C PRO A 435 6.06 13.39 -2.28
N LEU A 436 6.94 13.92 -1.46
CA LEU A 436 7.50 15.26 -1.69
C LEU A 436 8.85 15.20 -2.40
N LEU A 437 9.60 14.15 -2.14
CA LEU A 437 10.95 13.90 -2.65
C LEU A 437 11.00 12.50 -3.29
N PRO A 438 10.30 12.25 -4.41
CA PRO A 438 10.07 10.89 -4.92
C PRO A 438 11.35 10.13 -5.29
N ASP A 439 12.47 10.84 -5.49
CA ASP A 439 13.76 10.26 -5.87
C ASP A 439 14.74 10.16 -4.71
N ALA A 440 14.41 10.69 -3.52
CA ALA A 440 15.28 10.57 -2.34
C ALA A 440 15.34 9.12 -1.86
N ALA A 441 16.55 8.65 -1.58
CA ALA A 441 16.82 7.30 -1.10
C ALA A 441 17.54 7.36 0.25
N ILE A 442 17.14 6.53 1.19
CA ILE A 442 17.61 6.53 2.58
C ILE A 442 19.03 5.93 2.74
N ASP A 443 19.63 5.51 1.65
CA ASP A 443 20.91 4.77 1.61
C ASP A 443 21.80 5.17 0.43
N ASP A 444 21.70 6.43 -0.03
CA ASP A 444 22.51 6.94 -1.14
C ASP A 444 23.59 7.97 -0.73
N GLY A 445 23.64 8.31 0.56
CA GLY A 445 24.64 9.22 1.14
C GLY A 445 24.42 10.69 0.85
N VAL A 446 23.24 11.09 0.35
CA VAL A 446 22.92 12.49 0.04
C VAL A 446 21.59 12.93 0.61
N LEU A 447 21.47 14.22 0.86
CA LEU A 447 20.26 14.90 1.33
C LEU A 447 19.60 15.63 0.17
N ASP A 448 18.29 15.59 0.12
CA ASP A 448 17.47 16.36 -0.82
C ASP A 448 16.93 17.62 -0.16
N VAL A 449 17.29 18.77 -0.69
CA VAL A 449 16.84 20.09 -0.22
C VAL A 449 15.72 20.60 -1.12
N VAL A 450 14.57 20.92 -0.53
CA VAL A 450 13.42 21.52 -1.23
C VAL A 450 13.07 22.86 -0.63
N ILE A 451 13.03 23.87 -1.48
CA ILE A 451 12.70 25.24 -1.12
C ILE A 451 11.29 25.56 -1.64
N LEU A 452 10.36 25.86 -0.73
CA LEU A 452 8.98 26.17 -1.07
C LEU A 452 8.71 27.68 -0.94
N HIS A 453 8.40 28.33 -2.08
CA HIS A 453 8.10 29.77 -2.12
C HIS A 453 6.81 30.10 -2.89
N PRO A 454 5.66 29.60 -2.44
CA PRO A 454 4.40 29.88 -3.09
C PRO A 454 4.06 31.38 -2.98
N ARG A 455 3.92 32.05 -4.14
CA ARG A 455 3.64 33.49 -4.21
C ARG A 455 2.19 33.84 -3.88
N LYS A 456 1.21 32.92 -4.13
CA LYS A 456 -0.23 33.13 -3.90
C LYS A 456 -0.87 31.85 -3.33
N PHE A 457 -1.97 32.00 -2.59
CA PHE A 457 -2.78 30.88 -2.05
C PHE A 457 -3.15 29.85 -3.14
N LEU A 458 -3.61 30.31 -4.29
CA LEU A 458 -4.00 29.44 -5.41
C LEU A 458 -2.84 28.63 -6.01
N SER A 459 -1.59 29.01 -5.78
CA SER A 459 -0.41 28.23 -6.25
C SER A 459 -0.22 26.92 -5.49
N TRP A 460 -0.89 26.73 -4.35
CA TRP A 460 -0.87 25.45 -3.61
C TRP A 460 -1.76 24.38 -4.23
N ILE A 461 -2.82 24.79 -4.96
CA ILE A 461 -3.75 23.83 -5.58
C ILE A 461 -3.05 22.97 -6.65
N PRO A 462 -2.27 23.52 -7.59
CA PRO A 462 -1.48 22.72 -8.53
C PRO A 462 -0.46 21.81 -7.82
N LEU A 463 0.20 22.33 -6.80
CA LEU A 463 1.16 21.54 -5.99
C LEU A 463 0.47 20.35 -5.32
N ALA A 464 -0.68 20.57 -4.65
CA ALA A 464 -1.46 19.51 -4.02
C ALA A 464 -1.96 18.47 -5.03
N VAL A 465 -2.46 18.92 -6.19
CA VAL A 465 -2.92 18.04 -7.27
C VAL A 465 -1.77 17.21 -7.85
N ARG A 466 -0.56 17.78 -7.98
CA ARG A 466 0.62 17.04 -8.46
C ARG A 466 1.12 16.03 -7.47
N VAL A 467 1.22 16.40 -6.21
CA VAL A 467 1.57 15.47 -5.11
C VAL A 467 0.60 14.28 -5.10
N LEU A 468 -0.69 14.55 -5.34
CA LEU A 468 -1.72 13.49 -5.46
C LEU A 468 -1.56 12.66 -6.75
N ARG A 469 -1.12 13.26 -7.86
CA ARG A 469 -0.93 12.59 -9.16
C ARG A 469 0.42 11.92 -9.35
N LYS A 470 1.38 12.05 -8.39
CA LYS A 470 2.75 11.49 -8.49
C LYS A 470 3.50 11.89 -9.78
N SER A 471 3.31 13.12 -10.26
CA SER A 471 3.95 13.61 -11.49
C SER A 471 5.39 14.05 -11.22
N GLN A 472 6.35 13.58 -12.02
CA GLN A 472 7.80 13.84 -11.90
C GLN A 472 8.27 15.13 -12.60
N THR A 473 7.37 16.03 -13.02
CA THR A 473 7.79 17.26 -13.73
C THR A 473 8.28 18.32 -12.75
N VAL A 474 9.50 18.78 -12.94
CA VAL A 474 10.14 19.91 -12.24
C VAL A 474 9.37 21.19 -12.55
N ASP A 475 9.03 22.00 -11.54
CA ASP A 475 8.29 23.25 -11.68
C ASP A 475 9.09 24.42 -11.09
N GLU A 476 8.93 25.61 -11.65
CA GLU A 476 9.55 26.87 -11.20
C GLU A 476 9.22 27.25 -9.73
N LEU A 477 8.30 26.51 -9.09
CA LEU A 477 7.89 26.70 -7.68
C LEU A 477 8.70 25.88 -6.66
N ILE A 478 9.50 24.91 -7.14
CA ILE A 478 10.30 24.00 -6.33
C ILE A 478 11.74 24.06 -6.82
N ASP A 479 12.61 24.68 -6.05
CA ASP A 479 14.06 24.57 -6.25
C ASP A 479 14.54 23.35 -5.47
N ARG A 480 15.10 22.35 -6.15
CA ARG A 480 15.63 21.11 -5.57
C ARG A 480 17.13 21.05 -5.76
N ARG A 481 17.82 20.68 -4.67
CA ARG A 481 19.27 20.47 -4.62
C ARG A 481 19.58 19.23 -3.84
N THR A 482 20.68 18.59 -4.18
CA THR A 482 21.16 17.38 -3.48
C THR A 482 22.62 17.58 -3.10
N GLY A 483 22.98 17.09 -1.91
CA GLY A 483 24.37 17.09 -1.43
C GLY A 483 24.50 16.41 -0.07
N ALA A 484 25.71 16.09 0.33
CA ALA A 484 25.98 15.41 1.59
C ALA A 484 25.91 16.37 2.80
N ARG A 485 26.23 17.64 2.61
CA ARG A 485 26.24 18.67 3.65
C ARG A 485 25.30 19.82 3.27
N VAL A 486 24.44 20.21 4.22
CA VAL A 486 23.48 21.31 4.01
C VAL A 486 23.55 22.26 5.20
N ARG A 487 23.66 23.56 4.91
CA ARG A 487 23.59 24.63 5.90
C ARG A 487 22.51 25.63 5.52
N ILE A 488 21.63 25.92 6.47
CA ILE A 488 20.52 26.86 6.28
C ILE A 488 20.64 27.97 7.32
N LYS A 489 20.62 29.24 6.85
CA LYS A 489 20.60 30.41 7.73
C LYS A 489 19.39 31.26 7.41
N ALA A 490 18.51 31.49 8.37
CA ALA A 490 17.36 32.38 8.26
C ALA A 490 17.66 33.78 8.79
N SER A 491 17.07 34.80 8.18
CA SER A 491 17.23 36.20 8.63
C SER A 491 16.46 36.54 9.92
N ALA A 492 15.56 35.67 10.37
CA ALA A 492 14.76 35.82 11.57
C ALA A 492 14.57 34.48 12.26
N ASP A 493 14.23 34.49 13.53
CA ASP A 493 13.89 33.29 14.29
C ASP A 493 12.73 32.57 13.62
N THR A 494 12.94 31.31 13.30
CA THR A 494 12.06 30.50 12.46
C THR A 494 11.84 29.14 13.14
N PRO A 495 10.62 28.61 13.20
CA PRO A 495 10.35 27.29 13.76
C PRO A 495 11.15 26.19 13.02
N ARG A 496 11.64 25.21 13.79
CA ARG A 496 12.44 24.09 13.27
C ARG A 496 11.87 22.75 13.73
N GLN A 497 12.04 21.72 12.93
CA GLN A 497 11.59 20.36 13.24
C GLN A 497 12.59 19.30 12.76
N LEU A 498 12.59 18.13 13.45
CA LEU A 498 13.31 16.91 13.06
C LEU A 498 12.35 15.71 13.16
N ASP A 499 12.27 14.91 12.10
CA ASP A 499 11.43 13.70 12.01
C ASP A 499 9.97 13.92 12.45
N GLY A 500 9.48 15.17 12.35
CA GLY A 500 8.14 15.56 12.74
C GLY A 500 7.99 16.08 14.16
N ASP A 501 9.06 16.15 14.95
CA ASP A 501 9.08 16.77 16.28
C ASP A 501 9.59 18.21 16.21
N SER A 502 8.94 19.16 16.91
CA SER A 502 9.42 20.52 17.01
C SER A 502 10.66 20.60 17.90
N ILE A 503 11.70 21.29 17.41
CA ILE A 503 12.95 21.56 18.14
C ILE A 503 13.11 23.04 18.50
N GLY A 504 11.99 23.77 18.51
CA GLY A 504 11.98 25.20 18.86
C GLY A 504 12.33 26.12 17.70
N VAL A 505 12.49 27.42 18.01
CA VAL A 505 12.81 28.45 17.02
C VAL A 505 14.31 28.72 16.97
N GLY A 506 14.81 29.13 15.80
CA GLY A 506 16.20 29.52 15.62
C GLY A 506 16.48 30.02 14.22
N ARG A 507 17.74 30.36 13.95
CA ARG A 507 18.15 30.94 12.65
C ARG A 507 19.07 30.06 11.84
N GLU A 508 19.65 29.03 12.44
CA GLU A 508 20.63 28.19 11.78
C GLU A 508 20.34 26.70 11.99
N LEU A 509 20.50 25.93 10.92
CA LEU A 509 20.60 24.47 10.92
C LEU A 509 21.77 24.06 10.01
N TRP A 510 22.65 23.20 10.50
CA TRP A 510 23.60 22.49 9.66
C TRP A 510 23.33 20.99 9.74
N MET A 511 23.55 20.29 8.66
CA MET A 511 23.24 18.86 8.50
C MET A 511 24.34 18.19 7.68
N GLU A 512 24.72 16.98 8.08
CA GLU A 512 25.69 16.16 7.38
C GLU A 512 25.20 14.71 7.29
N CYS A 513 25.08 14.18 6.08
CA CYS A 513 24.66 12.81 5.83
C CYS A 513 25.85 11.86 6.06
N VAL A 514 25.69 10.93 6.99
CA VAL A 514 26.67 9.87 7.25
C VAL A 514 26.16 8.56 6.64
N HIS A 515 26.72 8.23 5.50
CA HIS A 515 26.26 7.12 4.67
C HIS A 515 26.40 5.75 5.36
N GLY A 516 25.31 4.96 5.31
CA GLY A 516 25.26 3.57 5.75
C GLY A 516 25.55 3.35 7.24
N ARG A 517 25.35 4.35 8.07
CA ARG A 517 25.78 4.39 9.48
C ARG A 517 24.94 3.53 10.41
N LEU A 518 23.70 3.22 10.05
CA LEU A 518 22.75 2.51 10.89
C LEU A 518 22.26 1.23 10.19
N LEU A 519 22.22 0.11 10.91
CA LEU A 519 21.60 -1.13 10.44
C LEU A 519 20.15 -1.22 10.94
N VAL A 520 19.20 -1.43 10.02
CA VAL A 520 17.78 -1.59 10.36
C VAL A 520 17.23 -2.86 9.74
N ARG A 521 16.40 -3.59 10.51
CA ARG A 521 15.66 -4.74 10.03
C ARG A 521 14.50 -4.30 9.13
N VAL A 522 14.51 -4.78 7.89
CA VAL A 522 13.49 -4.48 6.88
C VAL A 522 12.86 -5.77 6.35
N PRO A 523 11.67 -5.71 5.75
CA PRO A 523 11.07 -6.86 5.09
C PRO A 523 11.98 -7.45 4.02
N ARG A 524 11.98 -8.80 3.92
CA ARG A 524 12.72 -9.54 2.89
C ARG A 524 12.13 -9.35 1.51
#